data_7dd599b008e0a6c9c97a7802d74e9eec
#
_entry.id   7dd599b008e0a6c9c97a7802d74e9eec
#
_cell.length_a   1.000
_cell.length_b   1.000
_cell.length_c   1.000
_cell.angle_alpha   90.00
_cell.angle_beta   90.00
_cell.angle_gamma   90.00
#
_symmetry.space_group_name_H-M   'P 1'
#
loop_
_entity.id
_entity.type
_entity.pdbx_description
1 polymer ?
#
loop_
_entity_poly.entity_id
_entity_poly.type
_entity_poly.pdbx_seq_one_letter_code
_entity_poly.pdbx_strand_id
1 'polypeptide(L)'
;KIDPLDFFCRLSKSNLAPEAFLIKDKNYSVISCSPETLIEKKGRSILTKPIAGTLKKNNKLNKNKALQYFRKNIKETKEHNMIVDMERSDLSRICVPGSVKIKKEKTVEEYKDLFHYVSLIKGKLNEKAKTIDIVKSMMPGGSVIGCPKISTLNLLNKQEKENRNIYTGSFGYIKFNGDMRFNIIIRSILNFKNTSEISVASGVVIDSNANHEF
;
A
#
# COMPACT_ATOMS: atom_id res chain seq x y z
N LYS A 1 5.53 -12.02 27.54
CA LYS A 1 4.42 -11.50 26.71
C LYS A 1 4.61 -10.01 26.57
N ILE A 2 4.80 -9.48 25.36
CA ILE A 2 4.98 -8.04 25.12
C ILE A 2 3.60 -7.42 25.00
N ASP A 3 3.35 -6.31 25.70
CA ASP A 3 2.10 -5.57 25.53
C ASP A 3 2.05 -4.94 24.13
N PRO A 4 0.93 -5.09 23.38
CA PRO A 4 0.82 -4.55 22.04
C PRO A 4 1.02 -3.03 21.94
N LEU A 5 0.62 -2.28 22.97
CA LEU A 5 0.80 -0.83 23.02
C LEU A 5 2.29 -0.46 23.17
N ASP A 6 2.99 -1.10 24.10
CA ASP A 6 4.43 -0.90 24.27
C ASP A 6 5.20 -1.23 23.01
N PHE A 7 4.83 -2.32 22.34
CA PHE A 7 5.45 -2.73 21.09
C PHE A 7 5.19 -1.71 19.98
N PHE A 8 3.96 -1.26 19.82
CA PHE A 8 3.60 -0.21 18.87
C PHE A 8 4.35 1.10 19.14
N CYS A 9 4.46 1.52 20.40
CA CYS A 9 5.20 2.71 20.77
C CYS A 9 6.69 2.61 20.43
N ARG A 10 7.31 1.44 20.64
CA ARG A 10 8.72 1.20 20.25
C ARG A 10 8.89 1.23 18.72
N LEU A 11 8.00 0.56 17.99
CA LEU A 11 8.02 0.57 16.52
C LEU A 11 7.83 1.99 15.96
N SER A 12 6.89 2.75 16.50
CA SER A 12 6.62 4.12 16.05
C SER A 12 7.81 5.05 16.26
N LYS A 13 8.60 4.85 17.32
CA LYS A 13 9.84 5.60 17.56
C LYS A 13 10.97 5.20 16.59
N SER A 14 11.03 3.93 16.22
CA SER A 14 12.09 3.41 15.36
C SER A 14 11.76 3.54 13.87
N ASN A 15 10.50 3.39 13.50
CA ASN A 15 10.03 3.36 12.10
C ASN A 15 8.66 4.06 11.98
N LEU A 16 8.68 5.38 11.86
CA LEU A 16 7.47 6.18 11.71
C LEU A 16 6.90 6.01 10.29
N ALA A 17 5.97 5.10 10.14
CA ALA A 17 5.23 4.93 8.89
C ALA A 17 3.99 5.85 8.85
N PRO A 18 3.65 6.46 7.70
CA PRO A 18 2.57 7.46 7.60
C PRO A 18 1.18 6.90 7.89
N GLU A 19 0.99 5.60 7.73
CA GLU A 19 -0.28 4.89 7.93
C GLU A 19 -0.18 3.86 9.06
N ALA A 20 0.67 4.13 10.06
CA ALA A 20 0.79 3.26 11.23
C ALA A 20 -0.48 3.31 12.09
N PHE A 21 -0.88 2.16 12.62
CA PHE A 21 -2.03 2.06 13.52
C PHE A 21 -1.90 0.90 14.50
N LEU A 22 -2.65 0.98 15.60
CA LEU A 22 -2.84 -0.07 16.58
C LEU A 22 -4.33 -0.30 16.78
N ILE A 23 -4.76 -1.55 16.65
CA ILE A 23 -6.03 -2.04 17.16
C ILE A 23 -5.75 -2.97 18.33
N LYS A 24 -6.43 -2.81 19.44
CA LYS A 24 -6.32 -3.69 20.61
C LYS A 24 -7.72 -4.01 21.14
N ASP A 25 -8.03 -5.27 21.20
CA ASP A 25 -9.25 -5.80 21.80
C ASP A 25 -8.90 -6.89 22.82
N LYS A 26 -9.89 -7.47 23.47
CA LYS A 26 -9.70 -8.51 24.50
C LYS A 26 -8.89 -9.72 24.01
N ASN A 27 -9.17 -10.19 22.79
CA ASN A 27 -8.65 -11.44 22.25
C ASN A 27 -7.65 -11.25 21.11
N TYR A 28 -7.56 -10.05 20.53
CA TYR A 28 -6.66 -9.80 19.41
C TYR A 28 -6.06 -8.39 19.45
N SER A 29 -4.97 -8.24 18.76
CA SER A 29 -4.41 -6.94 18.45
C SER A 29 -3.78 -6.93 17.07
N VAL A 30 -3.87 -5.80 16.39
CA VAL A 30 -3.21 -5.54 15.11
C VAL A 30 -2.26 -4.38 15.30
N ILE A 31 -0.99 -4.62 15.03
CA ILE A 31 0.06 -3.61 15.09
C ILE A 31 0.58 -3.44 13.67
N SER A 32 0.45 -2.24 13.13
CA SER A 32 0.82 -1.96 11.74
C SER A 32 1.73 -0.75 11.61
N CYS A 33 2.78 -0.89 10.80
CA CYS A 33 3.63 0.19 10.32
C CYS A 33 3.52 0.33 8.80
N SER A 34 2.28 0.37 8.30
CA SER A 34 2.03 0.49 6.86
C SER A 34 2.52 1.83 6.31
N PRO A 35 3.27 1.82 5.20
CA PRO A 35 3.70 3.04 4.54
C PRO A 35 2.72 3.53 3.47
N GLU A 36 1.72 2.72 3.09
CA GLU A 36 0.99 2.88 1.85
C GLU A 36 -0.43 3.40 2.05
N THR A 37 -0.71 4.57 1.46
CA THR A 37 -2.05 5.17 1.42
C THR A 37 -2.79 4.64 0.19
N LEU A 38 -3.85 3.85 0.41
CA LEU A 38 -4.73 3.38 -0.65
C LEU A 38 -5.72 4.47 -1.09
N ILE A 39 -6.35 5.13 -0.13
CA ILE A 39 -7.35 6.17 -0.39
C ILE A 39 -7.14 7.34 0.57
N GLU A 40 -7.04 8.54 0.06
CA GLU A 40 -7.31 9.77 0.80
C GLU A 40 -8.31 10.62 0.01
N LYS A 41 -9.46 10.90 0.62
CA LYS A 41 -10.51 11.75 0.05
C LYS A 41 -10.75 12.95 0.94
N LYS A 42 -10.77 14.15 0.33
CA LYS A 42 -11.17 15.42 0.94
C LYS A 42 -12.11 16.15 0.00
N GLY A 43 -13.36 16.30 0.40
CA GLY A 43 -14.42 16.79 -0.48
C GLY A 43 -14.51 15.90 -1.74
N ARG A 44 -14.41 16.51 -2.92
CA ARG A 44 -14.38 15.77 -4.20
C ARG A 44 -12.98 15.39 -4.67
N SER A 45 -11.94 15.78 -3.96
CA SER A 45 -10.57 15.38 -4.29
C SER A 45 -10.27 13.99 -3.72
N ILE A 46 -9.82 13.07 -4.55
CA ILE A 46 -9.37 11.75 -4.16
C ILE A 46 -7.94 11.52 -4.63
N LEU A 47 -7.14 10.84 -3.83
CA LEU A 47 -5.80 10.42 -4.22
C LEU A 47 -5.49 9.01 -3.71
N THR A 48 -4.53 8.40 -4.38
CA THR A 48 -3.84 7.17 -3.97
C THR A 48 -2.33 7.38 -4.11
N LYS A 49 -1.56 6.65 -3.29
CA LYS A 49 -0.10 6.79 -3.26
C LYS A 49 0.57 5.41 -3.27
N PRO A 50 0.61 4.74 -4.43
CA PRO A 50 1.24 3.44 -4.56
C PRO A 50 2.74 3.51 -4.30
N ILE A 51 3.22 2.45 -3.68
CA ILE A 51 4.63 2.18 -3.44
C ILE A 51 5.00 0.91 -4.21
N ALA A 52 6.00 1.02 -5.09
CA ALA A 52 6.63 -0.12 -5.72
C ALA A 52 8.13 0.13 -5.79
N GLY A 53 8.87 -0.68 -5.07
CA GLY A 53 10.30 -0.56 -4.90
C GLY A 53 10.69 -0.08 -3.50
N THR A 54 11.57 -0.86 -2.88
CA THR A 54 12.15 -0.56 -1.56
C THR A 54 13.65 -0.77 -1.61
N LEU A 55 14.41 0.21 -1.13
CA LEU A 55 15.86 0.13 -1.06
C LEU A 55 16.33 0.42 0.37
N LYS A 56 17.07 -0.50 0.96
CA LYS A 56 17.65 -0.32 2.28
C LYS A 56 18.69 0.80 2.26
N LYS A 57 18.62 1.69 3.25
CA LYS A 57 19.64 2.75 3.42
C LYS A 57 20.96 2.17 3.88
N ASN A 58 22.02 2.81 3.40
CA ASN A 58 23.36 2.66 3.91
C ASN A 58 24.07 4.02 3.85
N ASN A 59 25.23 4.13 4.46
CA ASN A 59 25.99 5.39 4.56
C ASN A 59 26.43 5.99 3.22
N LYS A 60 26.35 5.23 2.11
CA LYS A 60 26.76 5.65 0.77
C LYS A 60 25.58 6.09 -0.11
N LEU A 61 24.34 5.82 0.34
CA LEU A 61 23.12 6.11 -0.39
C LEU A 61 22.44 7.38 0.12
N ASN A 62 22.05 8.21 -0.81
CA ASN A 62 21.15 9.34 -0.58
C ASN A 62 19.95 9.25 -1.52
N LYS A 63 18.99 10.15 -1.35
CA LYS A 63 17.74 10.18 -2.14
C LYS A 63 17.98 10.21 -3.64
N ASN A 64 18.97 10.96 -4.11
CA ASN A 64 19.29 11.06 -5.55
C ASN A 64 19.87 9.75 -6.10
N LYS A 65 20.77 9.12 -5.36
CA LYS A 65 21.33 7.80 -5.73
C LYS A 65 20.25 6.71 -5.70
N ALA A 66 19.35 6.74 -4.72
CA ALA A 66 18.22 5.82 -4.67
C ALA A 66 17.30 6.01 -5.88
N LEU A 67 17.00 7.25 -6.26
CA LEU A 67 16.21 7.53 -7.46
C LEU A 67 16.89 7.01 -8.74
N GLN A 68 18.20 7.20 -8.87
CA GLN A 68 18.97 6.65 -10.00
C GLN A 68 18.95 5.12 -10.02
N TYR A 69 19.08 4.47 -8.87
CA TYR A 69 18.97 3.03 -8.74
C TYR A 69 17.63 2.52 -9.27
N PHE A 70 16.50 3.06 -8.77
CA PHE A 70 15.17 2.65 -9.21
C PHE A 70 14.95 2.88 -10.70
N ARG A 71 15.39 4.02 -11.25
CA ARG A 71 15.26 4.34 -12.69
C ARG A 71 16.06 3.41 -13.59
N LYS A 72 17.21 2.93 -13.14
CA LYS A 72 18.05 1.99 -13.88
C LYS A 72 17.60 0.55 -13.75
N ASN A 73 16.84 0.22 -12.71
CA ASN A 73 16.33 -1.12 -12.49
C ASN A 73 15.06 -1.34 -13.33
N ILE A 74 15.18 -2.15 -14.36
CA ILE A 74 14.10 -2.44 -15.32
C ILE A 74 12.92 -3.09 -14.61
N LYS A 75 13.16 -4.07 -13.71
CA LYS A 75 12.15 -4.77 -12.93
C LYS A 75 11.33 -3.79 -12.08
N GLU A 76 12.00 -2.97 -11.27
CA GLU A 76 11.36 -1.98 -10.41
C GLU A 76 10.54 -0.95 -11.20
N THR A 77 11.07 -0.52 -12.34
CA THR A 77 10.39 0.45 -13.21
C THR A 77 9.14 -0.15 -13.86
N LYS A 78 9.19 -1.40 -14.34
CA LYS A 78 8.05 -2.10 -14.96
C LYS A 78 6.95 -2.38 -13.93
N GLU A 79 7.32 -2.89 -12.77
CA GLU A 79 6.39 -3.14 -11.67
C GLU A 79 5.69 -1.84 -11.24
N HIS A 80 6.45 -0.78 -11.03
CA HIS A 80 5.90 0.52 -10.64
C HIS A 80 4.93 1.09 -11.70
N ASN A 81 5.28 1.01 -12.98
CA ASN A 81 4.41 1.44 -14.07
C ASN A 81 3.08 0.66 -14.06
N MET A 82 3.15 -0.65 -13.95
CA MET A 82 1.97 -1.52 -13.91
C MET A 82 1.03 -1.13 -12.76
N ILE A 83 1.56 -0.91 -11.55
CA ILE A 83 0.77 -0.53 -10.39
C ILE A 83 0.16 0.86 -10.58
N VAL A 84 0.93 1.83 -11.06
CA VAL A 84 0.44 3.20 -11.32
C VAL A 84 -0.69 3.19 -12.36
N ASP A 85 -0.56 2.45 -13.44
CA ASP A 85 -1.59 2.39 -14.49
C ASP A 85 -2.86 1.71 -13.99
N MET A 86 -2.73 0.69 -13.15
CA MET A 86 -3.87 0.02 -12.54
C MET A 86 -4.62 0.95 -11.58
N GLU A 87 -3.92 1.66 -10.69
CA GLU A 87 -4.57 2.59 -9.76
C GLU A 87 -5.15 3.82 -10.46
N ARG A 88 -4.56 4.26 -11.57
CA ARG A 88 -5.19 5.25 -12.47
C ARG A 88 -6.49 4.73 -13.04
N SER A 89 -6.52 3.48 -13.49
CA SER A 89 -7.72 2.83 -14.02
C SER A 89 -8.81 2.76 -12.95
N ASP A 90 -8.46 2.36 -11.74
CA ASP A 90 -9.40 2.27 -10.61
C ASP A 90 -10.01 3.65 -10.28
N LEU A 91 -9.19 4.69 -10.16
CA LEU A 91 -9.67 6.05 -9.94
C LEU A 91 -10.52 6.56 -11.10
N SER A 92 -10.21 6.19 -12.35
CA SER A 92 -10.94 6.66 -13.53
C SER A 92 -12.39 6.18 -13.57
N ARG A 93 -12.71 5.06 -12.90
CA ARG A 93 -14.10 4.54 -12.81
C ARG A 93 -15.02 5.43 -12.00
N ILE A 94 -14.47 6.19 -11.05
CA ILE A 94 -15.22 6.98 -10.06
C ILE A 94 -14.98 8.49 -10.17
N CYS A 95 -14.04 8.89 -10.99
CA CYS A 95 -13.67 10.29 -11.19
C CYS A 95 -14.27 10.87 -12.46
N VAL A 96 -14.33 12.18 -12.52
CA VAL A 96 -14.69 12.92 -13.74
C VAL A 96 -13.70 12.56 -14.85
N PRO A 97 -14.15 12.22 -16.07
CA PRO A 97 -13.28 11.93 -17.20
C PRO A 97 -12.19 12.98 -17.39
N GLY A 98 -10.94 12.52 -17.60
CA GLY A 98 -9.78 13.39 -17.79
C GLY A 98 -9.26 14.08 -16.51
N SER A 99 -9.90 13.90 -15.35
CA SER A 99 -9.46 14.53 -14.10
C SER A 99 -8.35 13.75 -13.38
N VAL A 100 -8.18 12.46 -13.67
CA VAL A 100 -7.15 11.62 -13.04
C VAL A 100 -5.79 11.98 -13.61
N LYS A 101 -4.88 12.42 -12.74
CA LYS A 101 -3.53 12.87 -13.11
C LYS A 101 -2.49 12.31 -12.13
N ILE A 102 -1.34 11.94 -12.66
CA ILE A 102 -0.16 11.67 -11.83
C ILE A 102 0.42 13.02 -11.40
N LYS A 103 0.37 13.32 -10.12
CA LYS A 103 0.87 14.59 -9.54
C LYS A 103 2.34 14.54 -9.20
N LYS A 104 2.80 13.35 -8.75
CA LYS A 104 4.23 13.05 -8.57
C LYS A 104 4.46 11.68 -9.19
N GLU A 105 5.35 11.62 -10.13
CA GLU A 105 5.71 10.39 -10.82
C GLU A 105 7.10 9.94 -10.39
N LYS A 106 7.21 8.68 -9.98
CA LYS A 106 8.50 8.02 -9.74
C LYS A 106 9.44 8.85 -8.87
N THR A 107 8.97 9.25 -7.71
CA THR A 107 9.74 9.97 -6.70
C THR A 107 10.23 9.03 -5.61
N VAL A 108 11.25 9.44 -4.87
CA VAL A 108 11.76 8.69 -3.73
C VAL A 108 11.30 9.36 -2.44
N GLU A 109 10.66 8.61 -1.57
CA GLU A 109 10.44 8.98 -0.18
C GLU A 109 11.51 8.34 0.70
N GLU A 110 12.08 9.13 1.57
CA GLU A 110 13.15 8.73 2.48
C GLU A 110 12.57 8.51 3.87
N TYR A 111 12.83 7.33 4.42
CA TYR A 111 12.52 6.94 5.78
C TYR A 111 13.82 6.71 6.55
N LYS A 112 13.73 6.41 7.84
CA LYS A 112 14.91 6.22 8.69
C LYS A 112 15.88 5.20 8.12
N ASP A 113 15.39 4.02 7.73
CA ASP A 113 16.22 2.87 7.36
C ASP A 113 16.08 2.45 5.90
N LEU A 114 15.23 3.14 5.12
CA LEU A 114 14.94 2.75 3.75
C LEU A 114 14.48 3.93 2.87
N PHE A 115 14.51 3.69 1.56
CA PHE A 115 13.90 4.52 0.53
C PHE A 115 12.76 3.78 -0.13
N HIS A 116 11.64 4.46 -0.36
CA HIS A 116 10.52 3.95 -1.16
C HIS A 116 10.40 4.69 -2.49
N TYR A 117 10.14 3.93 -3.55
CA TYR A 117 9.81 4.44 -4.86
C TYR A 117 8.29 4.61 -4.96
N VAL A 118 7.82 5.84 -5.11
CA VAL A 118 6.42 6.20 -4.96
C VAL A 118 5.92 7.07 -6.11
N SER A 119 4.63 6.96 -6.39
CA SER A 119 3.89 7.92 -7.22
C SER A 119 2.68 8.45 -6.47
N LEU A 120 2.18 9.61 -6.87
CA LEU A 120 0.97 10.22 -6.35
C LEU A 120 -0.03 10.43 -7.48
N ILE A 121 -1.15 9.76 -7.41
CA ILE A 121 -2.24 9.84 -8.39
C ILE A 121 -3.41 10.55 -7.74
N LYS A 122 -3.96 11.52 -8.42
CA LYS A 122 -5.07 12.34 -7.91
C LYS A 122 -6.16 12.50 -8.95
N GLY A 123 -7.42 12.43 -8.51
CA GLY A 123 -8.59 12.67 -9.34
C GLY A 123 -9.63 13.57 -8.66
N LYS A 124 -10.62 13.99 -9.43
CA LYS A 124 -11.82 14.69 -8.96
C LYS A 124 -13.00 13.73 -9.06
N LEU A 125 -13.58 13.33 -7.93
CA LEU A 125 -14.72 12.42 -7.89
C LEU A 125 -15.91 12.96 -8.70
N ASN A 126 -16.60 12.05 -9.38
CA ASN A 126 -17.89 12.32 -9.96
C ASN A 126 -18.88 12.72 -8.86
N GLU A 127 -19.80 13.62 -9.15
CA GLU A 127 -20.80 14.10 -8.17
C GLU A 127 -21.69 13.00 -7.62
N LYS A 128 -21.96 12.00 -8.45
CA LYS A 128 -22.79 10.85 -8.10
C LYS A 128 -22.03 9.74 -7.37
N ALA A 129 -20.71 9.82 -7.26
CA ALA A 129 -19.89 8.79 -6.62
C ALA A 129 -20.18 8.74 -5.13
N LYS A 130 -20.67 7.58 -4.67
CA LYS A 130 -20.94 7.29 -3.25
C LYS A 130 -19.72 6.65 -2.60
N THR A 131 -19.67 6.63 -1.28
CA THR A 131 -18.63 5.95 -0.50
C THR A 131 -18.41 4.50 -0.93
N ILE A 132 -19.51 3.77 -1.17
CA ILE A 132 -19.44 2.37 -1.59
C ILE A 132 -18.81 2.21 -2.98
N ASP A 133 -19.01 3.14 -3.89
CA ASP A 133 -18.42 3.09 -5.22
C ASP A 133 -16.91 3.29 -5.15
N ILE A 134 -16.44 4.15 -4.23
CA ILE A 134 -15.02 4.36 -3.97
C ILE A 134 -14.39 3.07 -3.44
N VAL A 135 -15.01 2.46 -2.43
CA VAL A 135 -14.54 1.19 -1.85
C VAL A 135 -14.48 0.10 -2.91
N LYS A 136 -15.55 -0.10 -3.67
CA LYS A 136 -15.61 -1.14 -4.73
C LYS A 136 -14.60 -0.91 -5.86
N SER A 137 -14.29 0.33 -6.19
CA SER A 137 -13.32 0.64 -7.23
C SER A 137 -11.88 0.43 -6.78
N MET A 138 -11.57 0.84 -5.55
CA MET A 138 -10.19 0.87 -5.05
C MET A 138 -9.77 -0.41 -4.33
N MET A 139 -10.72 -1.14 -3.72
CA MET A 139 -10.40 -2.35 -2.97
C MET A 139 -10.74 -3.62 -3.75
N PRO A 140 -9.90 -4.68 -3.62
CA PRO A 140 -8.60 -4.67 -2.95
C PRO A 140 -7.56 -3.81 -3.68
N GLY A 141 -6.55 -3.35 -2.94
CA GLY A 141 -5.47 -2.52 -3.48
C GLY A 141 -4.69 -3.23 -4.57
N GLY A 142 -4.41 -2.52 -5.64
CA GLY A 142 -3.77 -3.09 -6.81
C GLY A 142 -2.32 -3.52 -6.57
N SER A 143 -1.58 -2.76 -5.76
CA SER A 143 -0.18 -3.04 -5.40
C SER A 143 0.03 -4.38 -4.68
N VAL A 144 -1.02 -4.91 -4.04
CA VAL A 144 -0.95 -6.16 -3.26
C VAL A 144 -1.70 -7.33 -3.90
N ILE A 145 -2.43 -7.08 -4.98
CA ILE A 145 -3.12 -8.13 -5.74
C ILE A 145 -2.43 -8.39 -7.06
N GLY A 146 -2.10 -7.33 -7.81
CA GLY A 146 -1.53 -7.43 -9.15
C GLY A 146 -2.53 -7.08 -10.26
N CYS A 147 -2.09 -7.17 -11.49
CA CYS A 147 -2.82 -6.73 -12.68
C CYS A 147 -2.82 -7.82 -13.77
N PRO A 148 -3.98 -8.07 -14.42
CA PRO A 148 -5.33 -7.52 -14.19
C PRO A 148 -5.97 -8.10 -12.91
N LYS A 149 -6.61 -7.26 -12.08
CA LYS A 149 -7.08 -7.65 -10.74
C LYS A 149 -7.88 -8.95 -10.68
N ILE A 150 -8.90 -9.13 -11.54
CA ILE A 150 -9.77 -10.30 -11.50
C ILE A 150 -9.00 -11.59 -11.85
N SER A 151 -8.18 -11.52 -12.91
CA SER A 151 -7.35 -12.67 -13.30
C SER A 151 -6.35 -13.05 -12.22
N THR A 152 -5.69 -12.06 -11.63
CA THR A 152 -4.71 -12.29 -10.58
C THR A 152 -5.37 -12.82 -9.30
N LEU A 153 -6.52 -12.30 -8.89
CA LEU A 153 -7.28 -12.85 -7.76
C LEU A 153 -7.64 -14.33 -7.98
N ASN A 154 -8.06 -14.71 -9.19
CA ASN A 154 -8.34 -16.11 -9.52
C ASN A 154 -7.09 -16.99 -9.46
N LEU A 155 -5.93 -16.46 -9.85
CA LEU A 155 -4.65 -17.17 -9.74
C LEU A 155 -4.23 -17.31 -8.28
N LEU A 156 -4.26 -16.23 -7.51
CA LEU A 156 -3.91 -16.24 -6.08
C LEU A 156 -4.78 -17.21 -5.30
N ASN A 157 -6.09 -17.23 -5.55
CA ASN A 157 -7.01 -18.17 -4.90
C ASN A 157 -6.70 -19.64 -5.19
N LYS A 158 -6.02 -19.94 -6.30
CA LYS A 158 -5.57 -21.29 -6.65
C LYS A 158 -4.20 -21.62 -6.07
N GLN A 159 -3.34 -20.62 -5.92
CA GLN A 159 -1.94 -20.79 -5.51
C GLN A 159 -1.74 -20.70 -3.99
N GLU A 160 -2.41 -19.77 -3.35
CA GLU A 160 -2.30 -19.58 -1.91
C GLU A 160 -3.12 -20.64 -1.18
N LYS A 161 -2.44 -21.38 -0.30
CA LYS A 161 -3.07 -22.46 0.50
C LYS A 161 -3.79 -21.93 1.73
N GLU A 162 -3.40 -20.76 2.20
CA GLU A 162 -3.90 -20.15 3.43
C GLU A 162 -4.59 -18.81 3.13
N ASN A 163 -5.53 -18.45 3.96
CA ASN A 163 -6.21 -17.17 3.86
C ASN A 163 -5.29 -16.04 4.31
N ARG A 164 -5.29 -14.93 3.60
CA ARG A 164 -4.52 -13.72 3.97
C ARG A 164 -5.06 -13.03 5.24
N ASN A 165 -6.22 -13.40 5.74
CA ASN A 165 -6.90 -12.75 6.85
C ASN A 165 -7.01 -11.24 6.66
N ILE A 166 -6.43 -10.45 7.58
CA ILE A 166 -6.36 -8.99 7.46
C ILE A 166 -5.22 -8.50 6.54
N TYR A 167 -4.25 -9.36 6.25
CA TYR A 167 -3.10 -9.01 5.42
C TYR A 167 -3.54 -8.62 4.01
N THR A 168 -3.00 -7.55 3.48
CA THR A 168 -3.40 -6.92 2.19
C THR A 168 -4.82 -6.34 2.16
N GLY A 169 -5.53 -6.37 3.28
CA GLY A 169 -6.78 -5.63 3.48
C GLY A 169 -6.52 -4.13 3.65
N SER A 170 -7.48 -3.45 4.23
CA SER A 170 -7.41 -2.01 4.42
C SER A 170 -7.99 -1.60 5.75
N PHE A 171 -7.33 -0.66 6.43
CA PHE A 171 -7.80 -0.05 7.65
C PHE A 171 -7.84 1.47 7.48
N GLY A 172 -8.85 2.10 8.05
CA GLY A 172 -8.99 3.55 7.92
C GLY A 172 -10.23 4.09 8.59
N TYR A 173 -10.62 5.28 8.19
CA TYR A 173 -11.79 5.95 8.74
C TYR A 173 -12.56 6.72 7.67
N ILE A 174 -13.84 6.94 7.96
CA ILE A 174 -14.74 7.81 7.20
C ILE A 174 -15.29 8.83 8.19
N LYS A 175 -15.11 10.11 7.89
CA LYS A 175 -15.66 11.22 8.68
C LYS A 175 -17.13 11.45 8.36
N PHE A 176 -17.86 12.15 9.23
CA PHE A 176 -19.27 12.51 9.01
C PHE A 176 -19.50 13.37 7.76
N ASN A 177 -18.51 14.17 7.35
CA ASN A 177 -18.57 14.96 6.09
C ASN A 177 -18.24 14.10 4.85
N GLY A 178 -18.02 12.80 5.01
CA GLY A 178 -17.68 11.87 3.95
C GLY A 178 -16.21 11.89 3.51
N ASP A 179 -15.35 12.68 4.14
CA ASP A 179 -13.90 12.54 3.94
C ASP A 179 -13.43 11.20 4.49
N MET A 180 -12.45 10.59 3.83
CA MET A 180 -11.97 9.28 4.24
C MET A 180 -10.48 9.12 4.01
N ARG A 181 -9.89 8.19 4.79
CA ARG A 181 -8.52 7.75 4.59
C ARG A 181 -8.43 6.25 4.91
N PHE A 182 -7.81 5.51 3.98
CA PHE A 182 -7.57 4.08 4.10
C PHE A 182 -6.15 3.75 3.67
N ASN A 183 -5.52 2.87 4.42
CA ASN A 183 -4.22 2.30 4.07
C ASN A 183 -4.35 0.94 3.40
N ILE A 184 -3.21 0.33 3.06
CA ILE A 184 -3.08 -1.10 2.82
C ILE A 184 -2.45 -1.74 4.05
N ILE A 185 -3.03 -2.85 4.56
CA ILE A 185 -2.51 -3.56 5.73
C ILE A 185 -1.35 -4.44 5.30
N ILE A 186 -0.15 -3.87 5.37
CA ILE A 186 1.14 -4.54 5.17
C ILE A 186 2.09 -4.14 6.30
N ARG A 187 3.19 -4.87 6.49
CA ARG A 187 4.13 -4.65 7.60
C ARG A 187 3.41 -4.64 8.95
N SER A 188 2.58 -5.65 9.15
CA SER A 188 1.66 -5.75 10.27
C SER A 188 1.82 -7.07 10.99
N ILE A 189 1.56 -7.04 12.28
CA ILE A 189 1.50 -8.20 13.15
C ILE A 189 0.07 -8.34 13.65
N LEU A 190 -0.51 -9.50 13.43
CA LEU A 190 -1.78 -9.91 14.04
C LEU A 190 -1.48 -10.82 15.22
N ASN A 191 -1.88 -10.41 16.42
CA ASN A 191 -1.86 -11.28 17.58
C ASN A 191 -3.27 -11.76 17.86
N PHE A 192 -3.44 -13.05 17.98
CA PHE A 192 -4.69 -13.67 18.38
C PHE A 192 -4.42 -14.69 19.49
N LYS A 193 -4.97 -14.45 20.68
CA LYS A 193 -4.72 -15.25 21.89
C LYS A 193 -3.21 -15.38 22.17
N ASN A 194 -2.62 -16.54 21.88
CA ASN A 194 -1.22 -16.85 22.16
C ASN A 194 -0.37 -16.97 20.89
N THR A 195 -0.93 -16.68 19.73
CA THR A 195 -0.24 -16.75 18.43
C THR A 195 -0.03 -15.36 17.86
N SER A 196 1.07 -15.19 17.12
CA SER A 196 1.36 -13.99 16.35
C SER A 196 1.59 -14.39 14.90
N GLU A 197 0.90 -13.71 14.00
CA GLU A 197 0.99 -13.92 12.55
C GLU A 197 1.63 -12.69 11.91
N ILE A 198 2.61 -12.94 11.05
CA ILE A 198 3.25 -11.95 10.20
C ILE A 198 3.22 -12.50 8.78
N SER A 199 2.57 -11.78 7.88
CA SER A 199 2.52 -12.16 6.47
C SER A 199 3.37 -11.21 5.64
N VAL A 200 4.08 -11.75 4.67
CA VAL A 200 4.91 -11.02 3.73
C VAL A 200 4.69 -11.54 2.32
N ALA A 201 4.86 -10.68 1.33
CA ALA A 201 4.82 -11.06 -0.08
C ALA A 201 5.71 -10.13 -0.91
N SER A 202 6.08 -10.58 -2.09
CA SER A 202 6.83 -9.84 -3.08
C SER A 202 6.01 -9.60 -4.34
N GLY A 203 6.28 -8.50 -5.04
CA GLY A 203 5.72 -8.22 -6.36
C GLY A 203 6.49 -8.99 -7.43
N VAL A 204 5.79 -9.80 -8.23
CA VAL A 204 6.40 -10.63 -9.27
C VAL A 204 6.00 -10.12 -10.64
N VAL A 205 6.97 -9.86 -11.48
CA VAL A 205 6.82 -9.53 -12.91
C VAL A 205 7.67 -10.49 -13.74
N ILE A 206 7.54 -10.45 -15.07
CA ILE A 206 8.27 -11.36 -15.96
C ILE A 206 9.79 -11.30 -15.79
N ASP A 207 10.31 -10.15 -15.37
CA ASP A 207 11.75 -9.94 -15.15
C ASP A 207 12.19 -10.29 -13.71
N SER A 208 11.29 -10.80 -12.86
CA SER A 208 11.61 -11.18 -11.48
C SER A 208 12.44 -12.46 -11.43
N ASN A 209 13.40 -12.49 -10.51
CA ASN A 209 14.17 -13.70 -10.18
C ASN A 209 13.70 -14.26 -8.85
N ALA A 210 13.25 -15.50 -8.82
CA ALA A 210 12.66 -16.14 -7.62
C ALA A 210 13.57 -16.07 -6.38
N ASN A 211 14.89 -16.28 -6.55
CA ASN A 211 15.84 -16.24 -5.43
C ASN A 211 16.05 -14.82 -4.87
N HIS A 212 15.73 -13.79 -5.63
CA HIS A 212 15.84 -12.40 -5.19
C HIS A 212 14.54 -11.88 -4.58
N GLU A 213 13.41 -12.49 -4.91
CA GLU A 213 12.09 -12.11 -4.38
C GLU A 213 11.78 -12.81 -3.05
N PHE A 214 12.36 -13.97 -2.80
CA PHE A 214 12.27 -14.74 -1.55
C PHE A 214 13.30 -14.25 -0.54
#